data_1e41f8e37ad059f8b19469383ac82a18
#
_entry.id   1e41f8e37ad059f8b19469383ac82a18
#
_cell.length_a   1.000
_cell.length_b   1.000
_cell.length_c   1.000
_cell.angle_alpha   90.00
_cell.angle_beta   90.00
_cell.angle_gamma   90.00
#
_symmetry.space_group_name_H-M   'P 1'
#
loop_
_entity.id
_entity.type
_entity.pdbx_description
1 polymer ?
#
loop_
_entity_poly.entity_id
_entity_poly.type
_entity_poly.pdbx_seq_one_letter_code
_entity_poly.pdbx_strand_id
1 'polypeptide(L)'
;MPRKKSDNSRAATTVKQATFELLRAFGIKRVFGNPGSTELPFLSDWPDDIDYVLGLQEASVVGMADGYAQATRNAAFVNLHSAAGVGNALGNIYTAHRNQTPMVITAGQQARSILPLHAFLYAERASEFPRPYVKYSVEPARAEDVPAAIARAYYVAMQPPCGPTFVSIPIDDWTQPTQSLAARRVTREIGPDKADIQTLADALTKSKRPALVVGPTVDRAGTVDLMVEVAEKSRAAVWVSPFSARCSFPERHPQFAGFLHASPAQLSDALRDHDLVVVIGAPVFTFHVEGHASIFDGDTTIFQITDDPAAASVAPLGTSIIATMRPALTALRDALPTGKRALPSGRVLPPAPKPADPIPVEYLMHALSVTMPKGAALAEEVPSHRPTMQKFLPMPGQDSFYTMSSGGLGHSLPASVGMAFGRPDRRTVCLIGDGSAMYSLQALWTAVQHKLPLTVVVINNSGYGAMRSFSQVMQVRKVPGLDLPGLDFVRLAEGMGCAAVRVEKSAELMPALKHAFTETGTNLIEVIVDSAVPILYGQKH
;
A
#
# COMPACT_ATOMS: atom_id res chain seq x y z
N MET A 1 -42.16 30.22 -28.77
CA MET A 1 -40.86 30.74 -28.36
C MET A 1 -39.78 29.81 -28.88
N PRO A 2 -38.82 30.22 -29.72
CA PRO A 2 -37.77 29.33 -30.23
C PRO A 2 -36.75 29.08 -29.09
N ARG A 3 -36.44 27.80 -28.82
CA ARG A 3 -35.36 27.39 -27.93
C ARG A 3 -34.05 27.94 -28.48
N LYS A 4 -33.39 28.83 -27.69
CA LYS A 4 -31.99 29.21 -27.93
C LYS A 4 -31.16 27.94 -27.99
N LYS A 5 -30.62 27.60 -29.16
CA LYS A 5 -29.51 26.64 -29.28
C LYS A 5 -28.36 27.25 -28.49
N SER A 6 -27.97 26.61 -27.36
CA SER A 6 -26.71 26.91 -26.72
C SER A 6 -25.62 26.49 -27.70
N ASP A 7 -24.95 27.47 -28.25
CA ASP A 7 -23.76 27.28 -29.08
C ASP A 7 -22.64 26.78 -28.14
N ASN A 8 -22.61 25.46 -27.96
CA ASN A 8 -21.59 24.77 -27.18
C ASN A 8 -20.49 24.31 -28.15
N SER A 9 -19.92 25.25 -28.94
CA SER A 9 -18.71 24.98 -29.71
C SER A 9 -17.55 24.83 -28.71
N ARG A 10 -17.37 23.61 -28.17
CA ARG A 10 -16.16 23.26 -27.45
C ARG A 10 -14.99 23.46 -28.42
N ALA A 11 -14.00 24.26 -27.99
CA ALA A 11 -12.79 24.51 -28.79
C ALA A 11 -12.15 23.16 -29.17
N ALA A 12 -11.79 23.04 -30.46
CA ALA A 12 -11.02 21.89 -30.93
C ALA A 12 -9.65 21.92 -30.26
N THR A 13 -9.24 20.80 -29.70
CA THR A 13 -7.95 20.62 -29.01
C THR A 13 -7.33 19.29 -29.46
N THR A 14 -6.09 19.02 -29.09
CA THR A 14 -5.48 17.70 -29.34
C THR A 14 -5.78 16.74 -28.18
N VAL A 15 -5.68 15.44 -28.43
CA VAL A 15 -5.80 14.38 -27.41
C VAL A 15 -4.85 14.65 -26.25
N LYS A 16 -3.59 15.06 -26.53
CA LYS A 16 -2.60 15.43 -25.52
C LYS A 16 -3.08 16.59 -24.64
N GLN A 17 -3.52 17.68 -25.24
CA GLN A 17 -3.99 18.86 -24.51
C GLN A 17 -5.23 18.53 -23.66
N ALA A 18 -6.21 17.82 -24.21
CA ALA A 18 -7.40 17.38 -23.48
C ALA A 18 -7.04 16.47 -22.31
N THR A 19 -6.00 15.62 -22.46
CA THR A 19 -5.49 14.79 -21.36
C THR A 19 -4.90 15.65 -20.24
N PHE A 20 -4.05 16.63 -20.53
CA PHE A 20 -3.52 17.52 -19.50
C PHE A 20 -4.60 18.34 -18.80
N GLU A 21 -5.63 18.79 -19.51
CA GLU A 21 -6.80 19.44 -18.90
C GLU A 21 -7.49 18.53 -17.89
N LEU A 22 -7.66 17.23 -18.21
CA LEU A 22 -8.23 16.23 -17.29
C LEU A 22 -7.32 16.00 -16.09
N LEU A 23 -6.00 15.87 -16.27
CA LEU A 23 -5.07 15.66 -15.16
C LEU A 23 -5.16 16.84 -14.16
N ARG A 24 -5.21 18.08 -14.65
CA ARG A 24 -5.41 19.27 -13.80
C ARG A 24 -6.75 19.23 -13.06
N ALA A 25 -7.83 18.90 -13.77
CA ALA A 25 -9.17 18.83 -13.20
C ALA A 25 -9.31 17.71 -12.13
N PHE A 26 -8.52 16.64 -12.25
CA PHE A 26 -8.44 15.57 -11.25
C PHE A 26 -7.44 15.87 -10.11
N GLY A 27 -6.76 17.00 -10.14
CA GLY A 27 -5.76 17.37 -9.13
C GLY A 27 -4.47 16.54 -9.22
N ILE A 28 -4.21 15.92 -10.38
CA ILE A 28 -2.97 15.17 -10.64
C ILE A 28 -1.87 16.17 -11.01
N LYS A 29 -0.87 16.28 -10.14
CA LYS A 29 0.26 17.20 -10.28
C LYS A 29 1.55 16.51 -10.72
N ARG A 30 1.57 15.19 -10.75
CA ARG A 30 2.75 14.38 -11.08
C ARG A 30 2.38 13.22 -11.97
N VAL A 31 3.23 12.96 -12.95
CA VAL A 31 3.22 11.76 -13.78
C VAL A 31 4.49 10.98 -13.51
N PHE A 32 4.36 9.73 -13.13
CA PHE A 32 5.47 8.81 -12.92
C PHE A 32 5.70 8.01 -14.20
N GLY A 33 6.95 7.91 -14.67
CA GLY A 33 7.19 7.22 -15.92
C GLY A 33 8.64 6.79 -16.15
N ASN A 34 8.78 5.88 -17.11
CA ASN A 34 10.01 5.57 -17.79
C ASN A 34 9.69 5.52 -19.29
N PRO A 35 10.11 6.54 -20.07
CA PRO A 35 9.63 6.71 -21.43
C PRO A 35 10.41 5.86 -22.43
N GLY A 36 9.73 5.52 -23.51
CA GLY A 36 10.33 5.03 -24.75
C GLY A 36 9.86 5.83 -25.95
N SER A 37 10.11 5.32 -27.15
CA SER A 37 9.80 6.05 -28.40
C SER A 37 8.30 6.29 -28.61
N THR A 38 7.45 5.40 -28.16
CA THR A 38 5.98 5.49 -28.32
C THR A 38 5.34 6.56 -27.43
N GLU A 39 6.05 7.05 -26.40
CA GLU A 39 5.57 8.08 -25.47
C GLU A 39 6.03 9.50 -25.86
N LEU A 40 6.99 9.65 -26.78
CA LEU A 40 7.57 10.95 -27.13
C LEU A 40 6.55 12.02 -27.54
N PRO A 41 5.49 11.74 -28.34
CA PRO A 41 4.48 12.74 -28.67
C PRO A 41 3.67 13.22 -27.44
N PHE A 42 3.44 12.36 -26.46
CA PHE A 42 2.82 12.76 -25.19
C PHE A 42 3.75 13.66 -24.38
N LEU A 43 5.04 13.35 -24.36
CA LEU A 43 6.05 14.04 -23.55
C LEU A 43 6.56 15.33 -24.19
N SER A 44 6.35 15.55 -25.49
CA SER A 44 6.77 16.79 -26.15
C SER A 44 6.05 18.00 -25.54
N ASP A 45 6.71 19.15 -25.50
CA ASP A 45 6.14 20.40 -24.95
C ASP A 45 5.46 20.17 -23.59
N TRP A 46 6.17 19.54 -22.67
CA TRP A 46 5.65 19.18 -21.36
C TRP A 46 5.25 20.43 -20.56
N PRO A 47 4.06 20.46 -19.91
CA PRO A 47 3.59 21.63 -19.19
C PRO A 47 4.37 21.83 -17.87
N ASP A 48 4.69 23.08 -17.54
CA ASP A 48 5.46 23.45 -16.34
C ASP A 48 4.73 23.17 -15.00
N ASP A 49 3.41 23.04 -15.04
CA ASP A 49 2.57 22.83 -13.86
C ASP A 49 2.32 21.37 -13.49
N ILE A 50 2.87 20.43 -14.24
CA ILE A 50 2.82 18.99 -13.97
C ILE A 50 4.23 18.41 -13.95
N ASP A 51 4.67 17.91 -12.82
CA ASP A 51 5.98 17.28 -12.69
C ASP A 51 6.03 15.94 -13.43
N TYR A 52 7.09 15.68 -14.19
CA TYR A 52 7.40 14.32 -14.66
C TYR A 52 8.46 13.70 -13.76
N VAL A 53 8.12 12.59 -13.11
CA VAL A 53 9.01 11.86 -12.19
C VAL A 53 9.56 10.64 -12.92
N LEU A 54 10.84 10.72 -13.31
CA LEU A 54 11.55 9.63 -13.96
C LEU A 54 11.94 8.54 -12.94
N GLY A 55 11.53 7.31 -13.21
CA GLY A 55 12.07 6.12 -12.57
C GLY A 55 12.95 5.33 -13.54
N LEU A 56 14.05 4.76 -13.05
CA LEU A 56 15.02 4.03 -13.91
C LEU A 56 14.59 2.60 -14.26
N GLN A 57 13.43 2.17 -13.75
CA GLN A 57 12.85 0.85 -14.00
C GLN A 57 11.34 0.89 -13.69
N GLU A 58 10.53 0.25 -14.51
CA GLU A 58 9.07 0.43 -14.51
C GLU A 58 8.37 -0.15 -13.25
N ALA A 59 8.89 -1.20 -12.65
CA ALA A 59 8.36 -1.66 -11.36
C ALA A 59 8.57 -0.60 -10.27
N SER A 60 9.74 0.09 -10.28
CA SER A 60 10.00 1.22 -9.39
C SER A 60 9.08 2.40 -9.68
N VAL A 61 8.79 2.68 -10.96
CA VAL A 61 7.82 3.72 -11.36
C VAL A 61 6.45 3.45 -10.75
N VAL A 62 5.93 2.23 -10.91
CA VAL A 62 4.61 1.84 -10.36
C VAL A 62 4.64 1.84 -8.83
N GLY A 63 5.73 1.38 -8.21
CA GLY A 63 5.90 1.44 -6.76
C GLY A 63 5.89 2.88 -6.21
N MET A 64 6.58 3.82 -6.88
CA MET A 64 6.54 5.25 -6.53
C MET A 64 5.12 5.81 -6.67
N ALA A 65 4.43 5.50 -7.76
CA ALA A 65 3.05 5.90 -7.99
C ALA A 65 2.10 5.34 -6.92
N ASP A 66 2.31 4.09 -6.49
CA ASP A 66 1.55 3.46 -5.39
C ASP A 66 1.74 4.25 -4.08
N GLY A 67 2.97 4.48 -3.64
CA GLY A 67 3.23 5.25 -2.43
C GLY A 67 2.67 6.67 -2.49
N TYR A 68 2.79 7.34 -3.63
CA TYR A 68 2.23 8.68 -3.85
C TYR A 68 0.71 8.70 -3.75
N ALA A 69 0.03 7.78 -4.43
CA ALA A 69 -1.43 7.68 -4.38
C ALA A 69 -1.94 7.37 -2.97
N GLN A 70 -1.25 6.50 -2.24
CA GLN A 70 -1.58 6.19 -0.85
C GLN A 70 -1.41 7.41 0.07
N ALA A 71 -0.34 8.19 -0.11
CA ALA A 71 -0.04 9.37 0.71
C ALA A 71 -0.99 10.55 0.42
N THR A 72 -1.43 10.70 -0.84
CA THR A 72 -2.31 11.79 -1.28
C THR A 72 -3.80 11.44 -1.26
N ARG A 73 -4.15 10.15 -1.15
CA ARG A 73 -5.52 9.63 -1.29
C ARG A 73 -6.19 10.04 -2.60
N ASN A 74 -5.40 10.19 -3.66
CA ASN A 74 -5.86 10.46 -5.01
C ASN A 74 -5.20 9.46 -5.97
N ALA A 75 -5.78 9.27 -7.17
CA ALA A 75 -5.15 8.39 -8.16
C ALA A 75 -3.82 8.99 -8.64
N ALA A 76 -2.78 8.15 -8.68
CA ALA A 76 -1.55 8.48 -9.38
C ALA A 76 -1.71 8.24 -10.88
N PHE A 77 -0.96 9.00 -11.70
CA PHE A 77 -0.89 8.79 -13.14
C PHE A 77 0.50 8.24 -13.52
N VAL A 78 0.49 7.13 -14.27
CA VAL A 78 1.68 6.41 -14.67
C VAL A 78 1.75 6.33 -16.19
N ASN A 79 2.93 6.52 -16.76
CA ASN A 79 3.18 6.38 -18.18
C ASN A 79 4.34 5.38 -18.41
N LEU A 80 4.06 4.26 -19.08
CA LEU A 80 4.98 3.15 -19.32
C LEU A 80 5.22 2.97 -20.82
N HIS A 81 6.35 2.33 -21.15
CA HIS A 81 6.72 2.04 -22.52
C HIS A 81 6.17 0.69 -22.99
N SER A 82 5.09 0.72 -23.78
CA SER A 82 4.57 -0.43 -24.52
C SER A 82 4.41 -1.70 -23.64
N ALA A 83 4.39 -2.88 -24.27
CA ALA A 83 4.32 -4.16 -23.58
C ALA A 83 5.54 -4.43 -22.68
N ALA A 84 6.73 -4.00 -23.09
CA ALA A 84 7.95 -4.23 -22.32
C ALA A 84 7.92 -3.53 -20.96
N GLY A 85 7.54 -2.24 -20.93
CA GLY A 85 7.42 -1.49 -19.69
C GLY A 85 6.30 -2.00 -18.79
N VAL A 86 5.16 -2.38 -19.37
CA VAL A 86 4.07 -3.01 -18.61
C VAL A 86 4.53 -4.34 -18.02
N GLY A 87 5.26 -5.17 -18.80
CA GLY A 87 5.80 -6.45 -18.35
C GLY A 87 6.76 -6.29 -17.16
N ASN A 88 7.68 -5.34 -17.23
CA ASN A 88 8.60 -5.02 -16.13
C ASN A 88 7.86 -4.53 -14.88
N ALA A 89 6.68 -3.90 -15.03
CA ALA A 89 5.90 -3.33 -13.95
C ALA A 89 4.90 -4.31 -13.31
N LEU A 90 4.60 -5.48 -13.92
CA LEU A 90 3.49 -6.36 -13.52
C LEU A 90 3.50 -6.73 -12.04
N GLY A 91 4.66 -6.99 -11.44
CA GLY A 91 4.78 -7.30 -10.02
C GLY A 91 4.23 -6.17 -9.12
N ASN A 92 4.57 -4.93 -9.44
CA ASN A 92 4.08 -3.77 -8.69
C ASN A 92 2.67 -3.33 -9.09
N ILE A 93 2.19 -3.62 -10.32
CA ILE A 93 0.77 -3.50 -10.68
C ILE A 93 -0.08 -4.46 -9.83
N TYR A 94 0.37 -5.72 -9.67
CA TYR A 94 -0.26 -6.68 -8.77
C TYR A 94 -0.26 -6.18 -7.32
N THR A 95 0.85 -5.61 -6.86
CA THR A 95 0.94 -5.05 -5.50
C THR A 95 -0.03 -3.87 -5.32
N ALA A 96 -0.11 -2.93 -6.27
CA ALA A 96 -1.07 -1.83 -6.25
C ALA A 96 -2.52 -2.33 -6.24
N HIS A 97 -2.83 -3.40 -6.98
CA HIS A 97 -4.13 -4.06 -6.95
C HIS A 97 -4.45 -4.62 -5.55
N ARG A 98 -3.50 -5.34 -4.93
CA ARG A 98 -3.67 -5.90 -3.58
C ARG A 98 -3.75 -4.82 -2.49
N ASN A 99 -3.00 -3.73 -2.65
CA ASN A 99 -3.07 -2.55 -1.78
C ASN A 99 -4.37 -1.75 -1.98
N GLN A 100 -5.16 -2.05 -3.02
CA GLN A 100 -6.33 -1.27 -3.44
C GLN A 100 -5.95 0.21 -3.66
N THR A 101 -4.82 0.44 -4.32
CA THR A 101 -4.31 1.79 -4.59
C THR A 101 -4.86 2.31 -5.91
N PRO A 102 -5.53 3.48 -5.93
CA PRO A 102 -6.03 4.06 -7.16
C PRO A 102 -4.89 4.53 -8.05
N MET A 103 -4.91 4.09 -9.32
CA MET A 103 -3.87 4.42 -10.29
C MET A 103 -4.43 4.37 -11.70
N VAL A 104 -4.06 5.34 -12.53
CA VAL A 104 -4.29 5.32 -13.98
C VAL A 104 -2.96 5.06 -14.66
N ILE A 105 -2.82 3.90 -15.27
CA ILE A 105 -1.63 3.50 -16.01
C ILE A 105 -1.91 3.66 -17.49
N THR A 106 -1.04 4.39 -18.19
CA THR A 106 -1.02 4.46 -19.65
C THR A 106 0.22 3.76 -20.19
N ALA A 107 0.12 3.13 -21.34
CA ALA A 107 1.28 2.63 -22.06
C ALA A 107 1.12 2.93 -23.56
N GLY A 108 2.23 3.24 -24.20
CA GLY A 108 2.24 3.48 -25.63
C GLY A 108 2.00 2.21 -26.45
N GLN A 109 1.47 2.41 -27.63
CA GLN A 109 1.29 1.41 -28.67
C GLN A 109 1.86 1.96 -29.99
N GLN A 110 2.16 1.13 -30.94
CA GLN A 110 2.58 1.57 -32.27
C GLN A 110 1.46 2.33 -33.02
N ALA A 111 1.86 3.11 -34.03
CA ALA A 111 0.92 3.89 -34.84
C ALA A 111 -0.14 2.97 -35.47
N ARG A 112 -1.39 3.42 -35.50
CA ARG A 112 -2.53 2.65 -36.00
C ARG A 112 -2.33 2.09 -37.41
N SER A 113 -1.64 2.84 -38.28
CA SER A 113 -1.39 2.42 -39.66
C SER A 113 -0.48 1.19 -39.80
N ILE A 114 0.38 0.93 -38.81
CA ILE A 114 1.33 -0.19 -38.84
C ILE A 114 1.00 -1.31 -37.84
N LEU A 115 -0.04 -1.14 -37.01
CA LEU A 115 -0.52 -2.23 -36.13
C LEU A 115 -0.83 -3.53 -36.89
N PRO A 116 -1.52 -3.50 -38.07
CA PRO A 116 -1.79 -4.70 -38.82
C PRO A 116 -0.54 -5.41 -39.37
N LEU A 117 0.61 -4.73 -39.39
CA LEU A 117 1.89 -5.26 -39.87
C LEU A 117 2.74 -5.89 -38.77
N HIS A 118 2.23 -5.99 -37.55
CA HIS A 118 2.94 -6.48 -36.37
C HIS A 118 4.31 -5.78 -36.20
N ALA A 119 4.28 -4.45 -36.28
CA ALA A 119 5.48 -3.60 -36.23
C ALA A 119 6.31 -3.84 -34.98
N PHE A 120 7.61 -3.49 -35.03
CA PHE A 120 8.51 -3.53 -33.86
C PHE A 120 7.90 -2.75 -32.68
N LEU A 121 7.94 -3.28 -31.47
CA LEU A 121 7.28 -2.80 -30.26
C LEU A 121 5.73 -2.88 -30.28
N TYR A 122 5.14 -3.56 -31.25
CA TYR A 122 3.72 -3.87 -31.22
C TYR A 122 3.35 -4.69 -29.98
N ALA A 123 2.40 -4.20 -29.24
CA ALA A 123 1.84 -4.90 -28.07
C ALA A 123 0.59 -5.68 -28.51
N GLU A 124 0.74 -6.98 -28.76
CA GLU A 124 -0.41 -7.86 -29.03
C GLU A 124 -1.31 -7.91 -27.78
N ARG A 125 -2.61 -7.68 -27.96
CA ARG A 125 -3.60 -7.68 -26.87
C ARG A 125 -3.22 -6.74 -25.73
N ALA A 126 -2.73 -5.54 -26.03
CA ALA A 126 -2.20 -4.58 -25.06
C ALA A 126 -3.14 -4.39 -23.83
N SER A 127 -4.46 -4.29 -24.06
CA SER A 127 -5.44 -4.13 -22.99
C SER A 127 -5.67 -5.37 -22.12
N GLU A 128 -5.24 -6.55 -22.56
CA GLU A 128 -5.33 -7.80 -21.78
C GLU A 128 -4.10 -8.03 -20.91
N PHE A 129 -2.95 -7.45 -21.31
CA PHE A 129 -1.64 -7.74 -20.71
C PHE A 129 -1.56 -7.52 -19.20
N PRO A 130 -2.09 -6.42 -18.59
CA PRO A 130 -2.08 -6.24 -17.15
C PRO A 130 -3.23 -6.95 -16.41
N ARG A 131 -4.15 -7.61 -17.12
CA ARG A 131 -5.25 -8.35 -16.49
C ARG A 131 -4.75 -9.63 -15.82
N PRO A 132 -5.38 -10.07 -14.73
CA PRO A 132 -6.60 -9.55 -14.09
C PRO A 132 -6.35 -8.44 -13.05
N TYR A 133 -5.13 -7.89 -12.96
CA TYR A 133 -4.70 -7.05 -11.85
C TYR A 133 -5.01 -5.56 -12.05
N VAL A 134 -5.90 -5.23 -13.00
CA VAL A 134 -6.45 -3.88 -13.21
C VAL A 134 -7.97 -3.93 -13.26
N LYS A 135 -8.63 -2.95 -12.65
CA LYS A 135 -10.10 -2.88 -12.58
C LYS A 135 -10.77 -2.56 -13.92
N TYR A 136 -10.07 -1.81 -14.76
CA TYR A 136 -10.49 -1.41 -16.09
C TYR A 136 -9.29 -1.39 -17.01
N SER A 137 -9.46 -1.87 -18.21
CA SER A 137 -8.39 -1.92 -19.20
C SER A 137 -8.97 -1.79 -20.60
N VAL A 138 -8.41 -0.87 -21.40
CA VAL A 138 -8.88 -0.57 -22.76
C VAL A 138 -7.74 -0.06 -23.65
N GLU A 139 -7.84 -0.34 -24.93
CA GLU A 139 -7.22 0.41 -26.02
C GLU A 139 -8.38 1.05 -26.79
N PRO A 140 -8.50 2.41 -26.82
CA PRO A 140 -9.60 3.09 -27.48
C PRO A 140 -9.59 2.82 -29.00
N ALA A 141 -10.76 2.57 -29.58
CA ALA A 141 -10.86 2.30 -31.01
C ALA A 141 -10.48 3.51 -31.87
N ARG A 142 -10.63 4.73 -31.37
CA ARG A 142 -10.36 5.98 -32.06
C ARG A 142 -9.56 6.93 -31.15
N ALA A 143 -8.72 7.75 -31.74
CA ALA A 143 -7.93 8.74 -31.02
C ALA A 143 -8.79 9.71 -30.19
N GLU A 144 -9.88 10.18 -30.77
CA GLU A 144 -10.80 11.14 -30.12
C GLU A 144 -11.45 10.60 -28.84
N ASP A 145 -11.47 9.25 -28.62
CA ASP A 145 -12.02 8.60 -27.44
C ASP A 145 -11.01 8.48 -26.28
N VAL A 146 -9.71 8.78 -26.50
CA VAL A 146 -8.66 8.63 -25.50
C VAL A 146 -8.93 9.46 -24.24
N PRO A 147 -9.30 10.75 -24.31
CA PRO A 147 -9.59 11.53 -23.09
C PRO A 147 -10.76 10.94 -22.28
N ALA A 148 -11.80 10.43 -22.96
CA ALA A 148 -12.94 9.78 -22.30
C ALA A 148 -12.53 8.46 -21.62
N ALA A 149 -11.65 7.67 -22.25
CA ALA A 149 -11.11 6.45 -21.67
C ALA A 149 -10.26 6.74 -20.42
N ILE A 150 -9.39 7.77 -20.45
CA ILE A 150 -8.59 8.22 -19.29
C ILE A 150 -9.50 8.71 -18.16
N ALA A 151 -10.52 9.52 -18.47
CA ALA A 151 -11.48 9.97 -17.45
C ALA A 151 -12.23 8.79 -16.81
N ARG A 152 -12.67 7.81 -17.62
CA ARG A 152 -13.29 6.58 -17.11
C ARG A 152 -12.32 5.78 -16.25
N ALA A 153 -11.07 5.62 -16.68
CA ALA A 153 -10.03 4.94 -15.93
C ALA A 153 -9.84 5.58 -14.54
N TYR A 154 -9.76 6.92 -14.47
CA TYR A 154 -9.69 7.64 -13.21
C TYR A 154 -10.89 7.37 -12.29
N TYR A 155 -12.11 7.49 -12.82
CA TYR A 155 -13.31 7.25 -12.00
C TYR A 155 -13.37 5.82 -11.49
N VAL A 156 -13.03 4.83 -12.31
CA VAL A 156 -13.01 3.41 -11.91
C VAL A 156 -11.90 3.14 -10.89
N ALA A 157 -10.71 3.74 -11.08
CA ALA A 157 -9.61 3.59 -10.13
C ALA A 157 -10.00 4.07 -8.73
N MET A 158 -10.73 5.17 -8.65
CA MET A 158 -11.14 5.83 -7.42
C MET A 158 -12.39 5.24 -6.76
N GLN A 159 -13.12 4.34 -7.42
CA GLN A 159 -14.30 3.67 -6.82
C GLN A 159 -13.86 2.58 -5.83
N PRO A 160 -14.45 2.52 -4.62
CA PRO A 160 -14.22 1.42 -3.69
C PRO A 160 -14.69 0.05 -4.26
N PRO A 161 -13.93 -1.03 -4.01
CA PRO A 161 -12.54 -1.01 -3.61
C PRO A 161 -11.68 -0.35 -4.68
N CYS A 162 -10.82 0.62 -4.28
CA CYS A 162 -9.95 1.31 -5.21
C CYS A 162 -8.96 0.34 -5.88
N GLY A 163 -8.32 0.77 -6.97
CA GLY A 163 -7.30 -0.07 -7.62
C GLY A 163 -6.81 0.48 -8.95
N PRO A 164 -5.77 -0.11 -9.53
CA PRO A 164 -5.19 0.33 -10.78
C PRO A 164 -6.12 0.10 -11.97
N THR A 165 -5.97 0.94 -12.99
CA THR A 165 -6.61 0.86 -14.30
C THR A 165 -5.57 1.07 -15.40
N PHE A 166 -5.89 0.67 -16.63
CA PHE A 166 -4.95 0.68 -17.74
C PHE A 166 -5.58 1.20 -19.04
N VAL A 167 -4.83 2.04 -19.77
CA VAL A 167 -5.20 2.53 -21.09
C VAL A 167 -3.99 2.42 -22.03
N SER A 168 -4.09 1.58 -23.07
CA SER A 168 -3.12 1.54 -24.16
C SER A 168 -3.44 2.63 -25.17
N ILE A 169 -2.41 3.38 -25.62
CA ILE A 169 -2.62 4.57 -26.47
C ILE A 169 -1.63 4.52 -27.64
N PRO A 170 -2.11 4.37 -28.88
CA PRO A 170 -1.28 4.48 -30.07
C PRO A 170 -0.52 5.82 -30.16
N ILE A 171 0.74 5.76 -30.60
CA ILE A 171 1.66 6.91 -30.65
C ILE A 171 1.08 8.09 -31.45
N ASP A 172 0.38 7.82 -32.53
CA ASP A 172 -0.21 8.82 -33.45
C ASP A 172 -1.50 9.45 -32.92
N ASP A 173 -2.11 8.88 -31.87
CA ASP A 173 -3.33 9.43 -31.28
C ASP A 173 -3.11 10.78 -30.58
N TRP A 174 -1.96 10.99 -29.94
CA TRP A 174 -1.70 12.17 -29.11
C TRP A 174 -1.84 13.51 -29.82
N THR A 175 -1.54 13.53 -31.12
CA THR A 175 -1.62 14.73 -31.96
C THR A 175 -2.94 14.90 -32.67
N GLN A 176 -3.83 13.89 -32.62
CA GLN A 176 -5.12 13.94 -33.29
C GLN A 176 -6.06 14.97 -32.64
N PRO A 177 -6.95 15.59 -33.43
CA PRO A 177 -7.94 16.51 -32.91
C PRO A 177 -8.98 15.77 -32.06
N THR A 178 -9.43 16.40 -30.99
CA THR A 178 -10.54 15.94 -30.13
C THR A 178 -11.28 17.14 -29.54
N GLN A 179 -12.27 16.87 -28.70
CA GLN A 179 -12.97 17.89 -27.93
C GLN A 179 -12.55 17.80 -26.46
N SER A 180 -12.35 18.96 -25.81
CA SER A 180 -12.14 19.04 -24.36
C SER A 180 -13.28 18.36 -23.61
N LEU A 181 -12.93 17.53 -22.63
CA LEU A 181 -13.86 16.82 -21.78
C LEU A 181 -13.89 17.45 -20.38
N ALA A 182 -15.05 17.95 -19.95
CA ALA A 182 -15.20 18.45 -18.59
C ALA A 182 -15.18 17.29 -17.60
N ALA A 183 -14.33 17.40 -16.57
CA ALA A 183 -14.36 16.47 -15.46
C ALA A 183 -15.69 16.62 -14.68
N ARG A 184 -16.24 15.50 -14.23
CA ARG A 184 -17.45 15.46 -13.41
C ARG A 184 -17.13 14.96 -12.00
N ARG A 185 -17.96 15.32 -11.05
CA ARG A 185 -17.90 14.75 -9.69
C ARG A 185 -18.62 13.41 -9.66
N VAL A 186 -17.96 12.40 -9.12
CA VAL A 186 -18.56 11.10 -8.79
C VAL A 186 -18.44 10.89 -7.29
N THR A 187 -19.56 10.68 -6.60
CA THR A 187 -19.57 10.34 -5.17
C THR A 187 -19.11 8.90 -4.99
N ARG A 188 -18.37 8.64 -3.92
CA ARG A 188 -17.72 7.33 -3.66
C ARG A 188 -18.15 6.71 -2.34
N GLU A 189 -18.86 7.44 -1.50
CA GLU A 189 -19.33 6.94 -0.22
C GLU A 189 -20.64 6.16 -0.40
N ILE A 190 -20.68 4.96 0.18
CA ILE A 190 -21.82 4.04 0.19
C ILE A 190 -22.21 3.86 1.65
N GLY A 191 -23.42 4.28 2.00
CA GLY A 191 -23.98 4.11 3.35
C GLY A 191 -24.38 2.66 3.62
N PRO A 192 -24.26 2.19 4.86
CA PRO A 192 -24.79 0.88 5.26
C PRO A 192 -26.31 0.89 5.36
N ASP A 193 -26.92 -0.28 5.33
CA ASP A 193 -28.31 -0.43 5.76
C ASP A 193 -28.44 -0.12 7.26
N LYS A 194 -29.47 0.63 7.62
CA LYS A 194 -29.70 1.07 9.01
C LYS A 194 -30.08 -0.07 9.94
N ALA A 195 -30.84 -1.05 9.45
CA ALA A 195 -31.26 -2.19 10.25
C ALA A 195 -30.08 -3.11 10.56
N ASP A 196 -29.18 -3.30 9.59
CA ASP A 196 -27.95 -4.08 9.79
C ASP A 196 -27.02 -3.42 10.80
N ILE A 197 -26.84 -2.09 10.72
CA ILE A 197 -26.04 -1.35 11.73
C ILE A 197 -26.68 -1.41 13.11
N GLN A 198 -28.01 -1.33 13.23
CA GLN A 198 -28.67 -1.47 14.51
C GLN A 198 -28.50 -2.88 15.08
N THR A 199 -28.62 -3.92 14.24
CA THR A 199 -28.37 -5.31 14.63
C THR A 199 -26.96 -5.51 15.16
N LEU A 200 -25.95 -4.94 14.47
CA LEU A 200 -24.56 -4.98 14.90
C LEU A 200 -24.35 -4.22 16.22
N ALA A 201 -24.94 -3.03 16.37
CA ALA A 201 -24.85 -2.23 17.60
C ALA A 201 -25.48 -2.94 18.80
N ASP A 202 -26.60 -3.62 18.58
CA ASP A 202 -27.26 -4.44 19.60
C ASP A 202 -26.40 -5.66 19.98
N ALA A 203 -25.79 -6.32 19.01
CA ALA A 203 -24.88 -7.43 19.25
C ALA A 203 -23.65 -6.98 20.07
N LEU A 204 -23.02 -5.86 19.69
CA LEU A 204 -21.92 -5.25 20.43
C LEU A 204 -22.32 -4.87 21.86
N THR A 205 -23.54 -4.38 22.05
CA THR A 205 -24.04 -3.98 23.37
C THR A 205 -24.28 -5.19 24.27
N LYS A 206 -24.81 -6.29 23.72
CA LYS A 206 -25.15 -7.54 24.46
C LYS A 206 -23.92 -8.42 24.70
N SER A 207 -22.92 -8.38 23.84
CA SER A 207 -21.71 -9.19 23.95
C SER A 207 -21.00 -8.98 25.30
N LYS A 208 -20.45 -10.03 25.88
CA LYS A 208 -19.65 -9.98 27.11
C LYS A 208 -18.18 -9.65 26.84
N ARG A 209 -17.65 -10.18 25.75
CA ARG A 209 -16.24 -10.05 25.36
C ARG A 209 -16.10 -9.80 23.85
N PRO A 210 -16.54 -8.63 23.33
CA PRO A 210 -16.44 -8.33 21.93
C PRO A 210 -15.00 -8.07 21.50
N ALA A 211 -14.65 -8.48 20.27
CA ALA A 211 -13.42 -8.12 19.57
C ALA A 211 -13.73 -7.34 18.30
N LEU A 212 -12.97 -6.29 18.04
CA LEU A 212 -12.91 -5.58 16.76
C LEU A 212 -11.62 -5.98 16.06
N VAL A 213 -11.72 -6.55 14.87
CA VAL A 213 -10.57 -6.89 14.02
C VAL A 213 -10.47 -5.85 12.92
N VAL A 214 -9.51 -4.93 13.05
CA VAL A 214 -9.40 -3.77 12.16
C VAL A 214 -8.38 -3.99 11.06
N GLY A 215 -8.73 -3.58 9.85
CA GLY A 215 -7.89 -3.74 8.66
C GLY A 215 -7.52 -2.43 7.97
N PRO A 216 -6.76 -2.53 6.85
CA PRO A 216 -6.11 -1.39 6.22
C PRO A 216 -7.07 -0.34 5.66
N THR A 217 -8.33 -0.72 5.36
CA THR A 217 -9.32 0.23 4.81
C THR A 217 -9.68 1.32 5.80
N VAL A 218 -9.59 1.06 7.12
CA VAL A 218 -9.84 2.06 8.17
C VAL A 218 -8.86 3.24 8.03
N ASP A 219 -7.56 2.97 7.88
CA ASP A 219 -6.55 4.01 7.67
C ASP A 219 -6.67 4.67 6.28
N ARG A 220 -6.84 3.87 5.20
CA ARG A 220 -7.00 4.40 3.84
C ARG A 220 -8.17 5.39 3.72
N ALA A 221 -9.26 5.12 4.42
CA ALA A 221 -10.43 6.02 4.46
C ALA A 221 -10.23 7.25 5.35
N GLY A 222 -9.12 7.36 6.08
CA GLY A 222 -8.88 8.44 7.03
C GLY A 222 -9.86 8.40 8.21
N THR A 223 -10.13 7.22 8.77
CA THR A 223 -11.15 7.00 9.80
C THR A 223 -10.63 6.35 11.07
N VAL A 224 -9.31 6.41 11.31
CA VAL A 224 -8.70 5.81 12.51
C VAL A 224 -9.25 6.44 13.78
N ASP A 225 -9.40 7.78 13.83
CA ASP A 225 -9.97 8.46 15.00
C ASP A 225 -11.42 8.02 15.27
N LEU A 226 -12.23 7.90 14.22
CA LEU A 226 -13.60 7.41 14.31
C LEU A 226 -13.66 5.93 14.76
N MET A 227 -12.67 5.12 14.34
CA MET A 227 -12.52 3.74 14.80
C MET A 227 -12.17 3.68 16.30
N VAL A 228 -11.36 4.61 16.78
CA VAL A 228 -11.05 4.75 18.23
C VAL A 228 -12.34 5.07 19.00
N GLU A 229 -13.16 6.02 18.55
CA GLU A 229 -14.46 6.32 19.19
C GLU A 229 -15.39 5.09 19.26
N VAL A 230 -15.46 4.28 18.18
CA VAL A 230 -16.25 3.04 18.16
C VAL A 230 -15.68 2.02 19.18
N ALA A 231 -14.36 1.86 19.24
CA ALA A 231 -13.71 0.96 20.19
C ALA A 231 -13.95 1.39 21.64
N GLU A 232 -13.82 2.66 21.95
CA GLU A 232 -14.03 3.21 23.29
C GLU A 232 -15.50 3.06 23.73
N LYS A 233 -16.46 3.42 22.86
CA LYS A 233 -17.89 3.26 23.14
C LYS A 233 -18.28 1.80 23.37
N SER A 234 -17.80 0.90 22.53
CA SER A 234 -18.09 -0.53 22.64
C SER A 234 -17.29 -1.23 23.75
N ARG A 235 -16.20 -0.62 24.25
CA ARG A 235 -15.24 -1.24 25.20
C ARG A 235 -14.76 -2.63 24.73
N ALA A 236 -14.54 -2.78 23.43
CA ALA A 236 -14.09 -4.02 22.80
C ALA A 236 -12.57 -4.12 22.77
N ALA A 237 -12.03 -5.33 22.74
CA ALA A 237 -10.63 -5.55 22.43
C ALA A 237 -10.39 -5.27 20.93
N VAL A 238 -9.27 -4.61 20.59
CA VAL A 238 -8.95 -4.27 19.21
C VAL A 238 -7.74 -5.07 18.74
N TRP A 239 -7.96 -5.89 17.72
CA TRP A 239 -6.95 -6.67 17.03
C TRP A 239 -6.72 -6.10 15.63
N VAL A 240 -5.49 -6.15 15.14
CA VAL A 240 -5.19 -5.86 13.73
C VAL A 240 -5.30 -7.14 12.91
N SER A 241 -5.98 -7.05 11.76
CA SER A 241 -6.18 -8.18 10.84
C SER A 241 -4.85 -8.73 10.31
N PRO A 242 -4.78 -10.03 9.95
CA PRO A 242 -3.58 -10.58 9.30
C PRO A 242 -3.19 -9.77 8.07
N PHE A 243 -1.90 -9.52 7.90
CA PHE A 243 -1.32 -8.79 6.77
C PHE A 243 -1.88 -7.38 6.53
N SER A 244 -2.38 -6.70 7.58
CA SER A 244 -2.76 -5.30 7.40
C SER A 244 -1.59 -4.48 6.86
N ALA A 245 -1.81 -3.84 5.70
CA ALA A 245 -0.80 -3.04 5.02
C ALA A 245 -0.72 -1.59 5.55
N ARG A 246 -1.53 -1.24 6.54
CA ARG A 246 -1.62 0.10 7.11
C ARG A 246 -1.74 0.02 8.64
N CYS A 247 -1.42 1.14 9.32
CA CYS A 247 -1.71 1.26 10.75
C CYS A 247 -3.21 1.48 10.97
N SER A 248 -3.91 0.40 11.24
CA SER A 248 -5.38 0.39 11.32
C SER A 248 -5.94 0.91 12.65
N PHE A 249 -5.09 1.00 13.68
CA PHE A 249 -5.45 1.46 15.03
C PHE A 249 -4.19 1.90 15.79
N PRO A 250 -4.24 2.90 16.70
CA PRO A 250 -3.09 3.29 17.51
C PRO A 250 -2.61 2.14 18.40
N GLU A 251 -1.37 1.69 18.22
CA GLU A 251 -0.86 0.46 18.82
C GLU A 251 -0.48 0.59 20.31
N ARG A 252 -0.52 1.82 20.86
CA ARG A 252 -0.37 2.10 22.29
C ARG A 252 -1.70 2.38 23.00
N HIS A 253 -2.83 2.26 22.27
CA HIS A 253 -4.15 2.47 22.87
C HIS A 253 -4.44 1.38 23.93
N PRO A 254 -5.08 1.71 25.08
CA PRO A 254 -5.36 0.73 26.14
C PRO A 254 -6.18 -0.49 25.71
N GLN A 255 -7.00 -0.36 24.66
CA GLN A 255 -7.80 -1.47 24.13
C GLN A 255 -7.11 -2.24 23.00
N PHE A 256 -5.87 -1.85 22.61
CA PHE A 256 -5.14 -2.56 21.57
C PHE A 256 -4.65 -3.92 22.11
N ALA A 257 -5.22 -5.01 21.62
CA ALA A 257 -4.89 -6.37 22.05
C ALA A 257 -3.67 -6.96 21.32
N GLY A 258 -3.46 -6.57 20.03
CA GLY A 258 -2.33 -7.04 19.24
C GLY A 258 -2.62 -7.28 17.78
N PHE A 259 -1.82 -8.14 17.18
CA PHE A 259 -1.91 -8.52 15.76
C PHE A 259 -2.35 -9.98 15.64
N LEU A 260 -3.32 -10.23 14.76
CA LEU A 260 -3.71 -11.60 14.45
C LEU A 260 -2.71 -12.23 13.47
N HIS A 261 -2.38 -13.48 13.72
CA HIS A 261 -1.49 -14.25 12.85
C HIS A 261 -2.24 -14.80 11.63
N ALA A 262 -1.53 -14.93 10.51
CA ALA A 262 -2.06 -15.53 9.29
C ALA A 262 -2.00 -17.08 9.33
N SER A 263 -2.14 -17.64 10.52
CA SER A 263 -2.25 -19.07 10.81
C SER A 263 -3.63 -19.36 11.39
N PRO A 264 -4.41 -20.30 10.83
CA PRO A 264 -5.76 -20.62 11.31
C PRO A 264 -5.79 -20.97 12.81
N ALA A 265 -4.87 -21.79 13.27
CA ALA A 265 -4.80 -22.20 14.67
C ALA A 265 -4.47 -21.03 15.61
N GLN A 266 -3.41 -20.25 15.29
CA GLN A 266 -2.99 -19.14 16.14
C GLN A 266 -4.03 -17.99 16.16
N LEU A 267 -4.71 -17.76 15.03
CA LEU A 267 -5.80 -16.79 14.95
C LEU A 267 -6.97 -17.21 15.82
N SER A 268 -7.37 -18.50 15.74
CA SER A 268 -8.45 -19.05 16.55
C SER A 268 -8.12 -18.99 18.04
N ASP A 269 -6.87 -19.29 18.41
CA ASP A 269 -6.41 -19.18 19.80
C ASP A 269 -6.51 -17.74 20.34
N ALA A 270 -6.11 -16.74 19.52
CA ALA A 270 -6.17 -15.32 19.90
C ALA A 270 -7.63 -14.85 20.09
N LEU A 271 -8.56 -15.40 19.34
CA LEU A 271 -9.98 -14.99 19.37
C LEU A 271 -10.86 -15.92 20.20
N ARG A 272 -10.33 -17.01 20.76
CA ARG A 272 -11.07 -18.07 21.48
C ARG A 272 -12.02 -17.55 22.55
N ASP A 273 -11.61 -16.54 23.30
CA ASP A 273 -12.37 -16.02 24.43
C ASP A 273 -13.41 -14.97 24.05
N HIS A 274 -13.55 -14.61 22.78
CA HIS A 274 -14.50 -13.62 22.30
C HIS A 274 -15.80 -14.28 21.86
N ASP A 275 -16.93 -13.77 22.36
CA ASP A 275 -18.28 -14.21 21.99
C ASP A 275 -18.82 -13.49 20.74
N LEU A 276 -18.18 -12.37 20.36
CA LEU A 276 -18.49 -11.57 19.17
C LEU A 276 -17.20 -11.06 18.54
N VAL A 277 -17.04 -11.25 17.24
CA VAL A 277 -15.93 -10.72 16.43
C VAL A 277 -16.50 -9.85 15.31
N VAL A 278 -16.07 -8.61 15.25
CA VAL A 278 -16.44 -7.67 14.18
C VAL A 278 -15.21 -7.32 13.36
N VAL A 279 -15.17 -7.78 12.11
CA VAL A 279 -14.08 -7.50 11.17
C VAL A 279 -14.39 -6.22 10.39
N ILE A 280 -13.52 -5.22 10.46
CA ILE A 280 -13.76 -3.87 9.92
C ILE A 280 -12.65 -3.51 8.94
N GLY A 281 -13.01 -3.37 7.66
CA GLY A 281 -12.08 -2.96 6.60
C GLY A 281 -11.02 -4.01 6.25
N ALA A 282 -11.35 -5.29 6.41
CA ALA A 282 -10.52 -6.45 6.08
C ALA A 282 -11.36 -7.65 5.64
N PRO A 283 -10.76 -8.68 4.98
CA PRO A 283 -11.36 -10.00 4.81
C PRO A 283 -11.52 -10.78 6.12
N VAL A 284 -12.44 -11.76 6.16
CA VAL A 284 -12.68 -12.72 7.27
C VAL A 284 -12.16 -14.11 6.87
N PHE A 285 -10.93 -14.55 7.05
CA PHE A 285 -9.66 -13.87 7.33
C PHE A 285 -8.66 -14.20 6.20
N THR A 286 -7.46 -13.60 6.21
CA THR A 286 -6.40 -13.97 5.26
C THR A 286 -5.41 -14.90 5.96
N PHE A 287 -5.18 -16.08 5.38
CA PHE A 287 -4.22 -17.07 5.88
C PHE A 287 -3.02 -17.21 4.94
N HIS A 288 -1.87 -17.61 5.48
CA HIS A 288 -0.64 -17.89 4.74
C HIS A 288 -0.24 -19.36 4.83
N VAL A 289 -0.64 -20.03 5.89
CA VAL A 289 -0.37 -21.45 6.11
C VAL A 289 -1.67 -22.23 6.17
N GLU A 290 -1.61 -23.49 5.79
CA GLU A 290 -2.73 -24.42 5.90
C GLU A 290 -3.10 -24.68 7.36
N GLY A 291 -4.33 -25.10 7.59
CA GLY A 291 -4.81 -25.47 8.90
C GLY A 291 -6.31 -25.28 9.06
N HIS A 292 -6.81 -25.74 10.19
CA HIS A 292 -8.20 -25.58 10.57
C HIS A 292 -8.37 -24.34 11.47
N ALA A 293 -9.37 -23.53 11.18
CA ALA A 293 -9.71 -22.32 11.96
C ALA A 293 -10.92 -22.64 12.84
N SER A 294 -10.70 -23.16 14.04
CA SER A 294 -11.76 -23.55 14.97
C SER A 294 -12.68 -22.40 15.41
N ILE A 295 -12.29 -21.13 15.14
CA ILE A 295 -13.17 -19.99 15.32
C ILE A 295 -14.46 -20.09 14.48
N PHE A 296 -14.43 -20.87 13.40
CA PHE A 296 -15.59 -21.07 12.53
C PHE A 296 -16.50 -22.22 12.96
N ASP A 297 -16.09 -23.05 13.93
CA ASP A 297 -16.85 -24.22 14.43
C ASP A 297 -17.66 -23.92 15.69
N GLY A 298 -17.39 -22.75 16.32
CA GLY A 298 -17.98 -22.40 17.62
C GLY A 298 -19.18 -21.46 17.52
N ASP A 299 -19.67 -21.05 18.68
CA ASP A 299 -20.82 -20.15 18.84
C ASP A 299 -20.43 -18.67 18.71
N THR A 300 -19.19 -18.35 18.27
CA THR A 300 -18.75 -16.96 18.09
C THR A 300 -19.52 -16.29 16.96
N THR A 301 -20.25 -15.25 17.29
CA THR A 301 -20.94 -14.45 16.27
C THR A 301 -19.93 -13.60 15.50
N ILE A 302 -20.00 -13.61 14.15
CA ILE A 302 -19.09 -12.83 13.29
C ILE A 302 -19.89 -11.82 12.46
N PHE A 303 -19.43 -10.56 12.47
CA PHE A 303 -19.84 -9.53 11.55
C PHE A 303 -18.63 -9.02 10.74
N GLN A 304 -18.90 -8.55 9.54
CA GLN A 304 -17.93 -7.85 8.70
C GLN A 304 -18.50 -6.52 8.23
N ILE A 305 -17.69 -5.45 8.25
CA ILE A 305 -17.95 -4.21 7.51
C ILE A 305 -16.83 -4.07 6.48
N THR A 306 -17.20 -4.00 5.21
CA THR A 306 -16.25 -3.89 4.09
C THR A 306 -16.82 -3.07 2.95
N ASP A 307 -15.94 -2.38 2.21
CA ASP A 307 -16.27 -1.71 0.94
C ASP A 307 -15.96 -2.60 -0.29
N ASP A 308 -15.55 -3.85 -0.04
CA ASP A 308 -15.17 -4.84 -1.05
C ASP A 308 -16.21 -5.99 -1.12
N PRO A 309 -17.11 -5.99 -2.13
CA PRO A 309 -18.09 -7.07 -2.30
C PRO A 309 -17.45 -8.44 -2.54
N ALA A 310 -16.26 -8.49 -3.15
CA ALA A 310 -15.56 -9.75 -3.33
C ALA A 310 -15.07 -10.32 -2.01
N ALA A 311 -14.53 -9.48 -1.11
CA ALA A 311 -14.15 -9.89 0.24
C ALA A 311 -15.37 -10.33 1.08
N ALA A 312 -16.52 -9.69 0.88
CA ALA A 312 -17.76 -10.09 1.54
C ALA A 312 -18.25 -11.47 1.04
N SER A 313 -18.15 -11.74 -0.26
CA SER A 313 -18.65 -12.98 -0.87
C SER A 313 -17.86 -14.24 -0.49
N VAL A 314 -16.60 -14.09 -0.09
CA VAL A 314 -15.73 -15.21 0.33
C VAL A 314 -15.66 -15.38 1.84
N ALA A 315 -16.36 -14.55 2.62
CA ALA A 315 -16.43 -14.72 4.06
C ALA A 315 -17.09 -16.09 4.38
N PRO A 316 -16.46 -16.94 5.22
CA PRO A 316 -16.94 -18.32 5.41
C PRO A 316 -18.21 -18.40 6.23
N LEU A 317 -18.51 -17.39 7.05
CA LEU A 317 -19.72 -17.31 7.87
C LEU A 317 -19.93 -15.89 8.41
N GLY A 318 -21.10 -15.66 9.04
CA GLY A 318 -21.46 -14.38 9.65
C GLY A 318 -22.26 -13.45 8.73
N THR A 319 -22.36 -12.20 9.12
CA THR A 319 -23.06 -11.15 8.35
C THR A 319 -22.08 -10.12 7.82
N SER A 320 -22.04 -9.90 6.51
CA SER A 320 -21.23 -8.88 5.87
C SER A 320 -22.08 -7.66 5.50
N ILE A 321 -21.69 -6.50 6.01
CA ILE A 321 -22.31 -5.19 5.72
C ILE A 321 -21.43 -4.49 4.69
N ILE A 322 -21.94 -4.29 3.48
CA ILE A 322 -21.21 -3.60 2.41
C ILE A 322 -21.43 -2.09 2.54
N ALA A 323 -20.38 -1.37 2.92
CA ALA A 323 -20.40 0.08 3.05
C ALA A 323 -18.97 0.64 3.08
N THR A 324 -18.80 1.90 2.71
CA THR A 324 -17.52 2.59 2.91
C THR A 324 -17.32 2.97 4.38
N MET A 325 -16.06 3.03 4.81
CA MET A 325 -15.71 3.09 6.24
C MET A 325 -16.29 4.31 6.96
N ARG A 326 -16.23 5.50 6.37
CA ARG A 326 -16.70 6.71 7.05
C ARG A 326 -18.20 6.69 7.36
N PRO A 327 -19.12 6.45 6.39
CA PRO A 327 -20.56 6.32 6.69
C PRO A 327 -20.87 5.17 7.66
N ALA A 328 -20.20 4.01 7.48
CA ALA A 328 -20.45 2.83 8.33
C ALA A 328 -20.05 3.07 9.79
N LEU A 329 -18.80 3.55 10.01
CA LEU A 329 -18.31 3.82 11.37
C LEU A 329 -19.06 4.99 12.03
N THR A 330 -19.47 6.01 11.28
CA THR A 330 -20.31 7.08 11.80
C THR A 330 -21.65 6.53 12.29
N ALA A 331 -22.33 5.75 11.44
CA ALA A 331 -23.62 5.16 11.81
C ALA A 331 -23.51 4.20 13.01
N LEU A 332 -22.45 3.37 13.03
CA LEU A 332 -22.20 2.45 14.15
C LEU A 332 -21.91 3.20 15.45
N ARG A 333 -21.02 4.20 15.41
CA ARG A 333 -20.70 5.04 16.56
C ARG A 333 -21.97 5.69 17.15
N ASP A 334 -22.84 6.21 16.29
CA ASP A 334 -24.05 6.92 16.70
C ASP A 334 -25.12 5.96 17.26
N ALA A 335 -25.20 4.73 16.76
CA ALA A 335 -26.08 3.68 17.26
C ALA A 335 -25.61 3.05 18.58
N LEU A 336 -24.30 3.10 18.89
CA LEU A 336 -23.75 2.49 20.10
C LEU A 336 -24.00 3.36 21.34
N PRO A 337 -24.58 2.82 22.43
CA PRO A 337 -24.53 3.45 23.74
C PRO A 337 -23.11 3.35 24.30
N THR A 338 -22.77 4.21 25.28
CA THR A 338 -21.51 4.05 26.02
C THR A 338 -21.53 2.74 26.81
N GLY A 339 -20.60 1.85 26.51
CA GLY A 339 -20.49 0.53 27.13
C GLY A 339 -20.22 0.61 28.63
N LYS A 340 -20.77 -0.35 29.40
CA LYS A 340 -20.59 -0.44 30.86
C LYS A 340 -19.66 -1.59 31.28
N ARG A 341 -19.26 -2.47 30.33
CA ARG A 341 -18.37 -3.61 30.64
C ARG A 341 -16.98 -3.12 31.06
N ALA A 342 -16.20 -3.99 31.72
CA ALA A 342 -14.80 -3.73 32.01
C ALA A 342 -14.01 -3.51 30.72
N LEU A 343 -12.98 -2.67 30.75
CA LEU A 343 -12.05 -2.56 29.63
C LEU A 343 -11.27 -3.85 29.45
N PRO A 344 -11.03 -4.29 28.22
CA PRO A 344 -10.14 -5.41 27.98
C PRO A 344 -8.71 -5.10 28.43
N SER A 345 -7.93 -6.13 28.75
CA SER A 345 -6.49 -5.95 28.97
C SER A 345 -5.84 -5.60 27.63
N GLY A 346 -5.17 -4.46 27.58
CA GLY A 346 -4.37 -4.06 26.42
C GLY A 346 -3.06 -4.83 26.34
N ARG A 347 -2.41 -4.73 25.19
CA ARG A 347 -1.09 -5.31 24.96
C ARG A 347 -0.04 -4.66 25.88
N VAL A 348 0.75 -5.50 26.54
CA VAL A 348 1.93 -5.04 27.28
C VAL A 348 3.14 -5.03 26.35
N LEU A 349 3.79 -3.88 26.20
CA LEU A 349 5.03 -3.79 25.44
C LEU A 349 6.18 -4.42 26.21
N PRO A 350 7.09 -5.15 25.54
CA PRO A 350 8.26 -5.70 26.19
C PRO A 350 9.20 -4.59 26.70
N PRO A 351 10.06 -4.88 27.70
CA PRO A 351 11.08 -3.96 28.13
C PRO A 351 12.07 -3.64 27.02
N ALA A 352 12.76 -2.49 27.12
CA ALA A 352 13.76 -2.08 26.15
C ALA A 352 14.87 -3.15 26.04
N PRO A 353 15.19 -3.61 24.81
CA PRO A 353 16.25 -4.58 24.59
C PRO A 353 17.61 -3.99 24.95
N LYS A 354 18.52 -4.83 25.43
CA LYS A 354 19.92 -4.41 25.69
C LYS A 354 20.71 -4.35 24.37
N PRO A 355 21.63 -3.38 24.24
CA PRO A 355 22.59 -3.38 23.13
C PRO A 355 23.50 -4.61 23.23
N ALA A 356 23.83 -5.20 22.10
CA ALA A 356 24.79 -6.28 21.95
C ALA A 356 25.38 -6.28 20.53
N ASP A 357 26.49 -6.98 20.33
CA ASP A 357 27.13 -7.16 19.02
C ASP A 357 27.30 -8.67 18.74
N PRO A 358 26.82 -9.17 17.59
CA PRO A 358 26.16 -8.46 16.49
C PRO A 358 24.84 -7.81 16.95
N ILE A 359 24.40 -6.77 16.22
CA ILE A 359 23.23 -5.96 16.60
C ILE A 359 21.96 -6.82 16.59
N PRO A 360 21.26 -6.98 17.74
CA PRO A 360 19.96 -7.66 17.75
C PRO A 360 18.90 -6.82 17.00
N VAL A 361 18.06 -7.47 16.21
CA VAL A 361 16.98 -6.77 15.48
C VAL A 361 16.00 -6.10 16.44
N GLU A 362 15.74 -6.68 17.59
CA GLU A 362 14.95 -6.09 18.66
C GLU A 362 15.50 -4.71 19.10
N TYR A 363 16.82 -4.61 19.23
CA TYR A 363 17.48 -3.35 19.59
C TYR A 363 17.37 -2.31 18.47
N LEU A 364 17.50 -2.73 17.19
CA LEU A 364 17.27 -1.84 16.05
C LEU A 364 15.84 -1.30 16.04
N MET A 365 14.83 -2.17 16.23
CA MET A 365 13.42 -1.73 16.25
C MET A 365 13.13 -0.78 17.41
N HIS A 366 13.70 -1.05 18.58
CA HIS A 366 13.61 -0.15 19.73
C HIS A 366 14.32 1.19 19.44
N ALA A 367 15.52 1.17 18.88
CA ALA A 367 16.26 2.38 18.51
C ALA A 367 15.45 3.25 17.54
N LEU A 368 14.81 2.65 16.52
CA LEU A 368 13.88 3.36 15.64
C LEU A 368 12.70 3.96 16.41
N SER A 369 12.09 3.20 17.34
CA SER A 369 10.91 3.67 18.08
C SER A 369 11.17 4.90 18.96
N VAL A 370 12.43 5.12 19.38
CA VAL A 370 12.82 6.25 20.23
C VAL A 370 13.53 7.38 19.47
N THR A 371 13.98 7.13 18.23
CA THR A 371 14.71 8.13 17.45
C THR A 371 13.93 8.67 16.25
N MET A 372 12.95 7.94 15.72
CA MET A 372 12.14 8.42 14.58
C MET A 372 11.48 9.76 14.91
N PRO A 373 11.50 10.72 13.96
CA PRO A 373 10.85 12.00 14.15
C PRO A 373 9.34 11.84 14.39
N LYS A 374 8.78 12.70 15.23
CA LYS A 374 7.33 12.73 15.43
C LYS A 374 6.64 13.05 14.12
N GLY A 375 5.63 12.24 13.77
CA GLY A 375 4.87 12.38 12.53
C GLY A 375 5.55 11.75 11.30
N ALA A 376 6.74 11.14 11.44
CA ALA A 376 7.33 10.36 10.36
C ALA A 376 6.42 9.20 9.93
N ALA A 377 6.49 8.85 8.64
CA ALA A 377 5.82 7.67 8.12
C ALA A 377 6.84 6.55 7.88
N LEU A 378 6.46 5.32 8.20
CA LEU A 378 7.27 4.12 7.99
C LEU A 378 6.73 3.33 6.80
N ALA A 379 7.55 3.12 5.76
CA ALA A 379 7.33 2.12 4.72
C ALA A 379 8.16 0.87 5.06
N GLU A 380 7.53 -0.28 5.15
CA GLU A 380 8.17 -1.50 5.67
C GLU A 380 8.17 -2.64 4.64
N GLU A 381 9.33 -3.28 4.50
CA GLU A 381 9.50 -4.53 3.74
C GLU A 381 10.57 -5.42 4.40
N VAL A 382 10.29 -5.84 5.63
CA VAL A 382 11.16 -6.73 6.41
C VAL A 382 10.41 -8.00 6.84
N PRO A 383 9.98 -8.85 5.88
CA PRO A 383 9.09 -9.98 6.17
C PRO A 383 9.63 -10.92 7.25
N SER A 384 10.96 -11.10 7.33
CA SER A 384 11.61 -11.92 8.35
C SER A 384 11.45 -11.36 9.77
N HIS A 385 11.37 -10.04 9.90
CA HIS A 385 11.45 -9.34 11.18
C HIS A 385 10.20 -8.54 11.52
N ARG A 386 9.13 -8.64 10.70
CA ARG A 386 7.86 -7.96 10.99
C ARG A 386 7.30 -8.29 12.39
N PRO A 387 7.30 -9.54 12.88
CA PRO A 387 6.86 -9.81 14.26
C PRO A 387 7.71 -9.11 15.32
N THR A 388 9.00 -8.97 15.09
CA THR A 388 9.92 -8.22 15.97
C THR A 388 9.61 -6.72 15.90
N MET A 389 9.40 -6.16 14.71
CA MET A 389 8.98 -4.78 14.53
C MET A 389 7.68 -4.49 15.29
N GLN A 390 6.66 -5.31 15.12
CA GLN A 390 5.38 -5.18 15.80
C GLN A 390 5.50 -5.18 17.34
N LYS A 391 6.51 -5.86 17.90
CA LYS A 391 6.76 -5.87 19.35
C LYS A 391 7.42 -4.61 19.86
N PHE A 392 8.40 -4.06 19.13
CA PHE A 392 9.33 -3.04 19.64
C PHE A 392 9.19 -1.67 18.97
N LEU A 393 8.42 -1.56 17.87
CA LEU A 393 8.22 -0.32 17.12
C LEU A 393 6.71 -0.04 16.93
N PRO A 394 5.98 0.29 18.01
CA PRO A 394 4.53 0.53 17.93
C PRO A 394 4.21 1.81 17.17
N MET A 395 3.29 1.70 16.21
CA MET A 395 2.84 2.80 15.35
C MET A 395 1.78 3.67 16.04
N PRO A 396 1.84 5.01 15.84
CA PRO A 396 0.95 5.94 16.56
C PRO A 396 -0.48 6.06 15.99
N GLY A 397 -0.75 5.58 14.78
CA GLY A 397 -2.09 5.66 14.18
C GLY A 397 -2.09 6.10 12.72
N GLN A 398 -3.03 6.93 12.34
CA GLN A 398 -3.32 7.36 10.98
C GLN A 398 -2.08 7.77 10.18
N ASP A 399 -1.94 7.21 8.98
CA ASP A 399 -0.86 7.54 8.02
C ASP A 399 0.58 7.31 8.53
N SER A 400 0.77 6.49 9.55
CA SER A 400 2.10 6.27 10.14
C SER A 400 2.83 5.04 9.60
N PHE A 401 2.12 4.05 9.06
CA PHE A 401 2.69 2.78 8.61
C PHE A 401 2.11 2.32 7.27
N TYR A 402 2.99 1.87 6.39
CA TYR A 402 2.69 1.37 5.04
C TYR A 402 3.52 0.14 4.75
N THR A 403 2.91 -0.85 4.10
CA THR A 403 3.60 -2.03 3.58
C THR A 403 2.84 -2.61 2.40
N MET A 404 3.34 -3.67 1.76
CA MET A 404 2.64 -4.34 0.66
C MET A 404 1.69 -5.42 1.17
N SER A 405 0.52 -5.54 0.54
CA SER A 405 -0.45 -6.62 0.78
C SER A 405 -0.25 -7.84 -0.13
N SER A 406 0.73 -7.78 -1.05
CA SER A 406 0.96 -8.82 -2.06
C SER A 406 1.94 -9.90 -1.62
N GLY A 407 2.86 -9.56 -0.70
CA GLY A 407 4.04 -10.37 -0.38
C GLY A 407 5.14 -10.32 -1.45
N GLY A 408 4.97 -9.55 -2.53
CA GLY A 408 5.98 -9.35 -3.57
C GLY A 408 7.08 -8.38 -3.11
N LEU A 409 8.34 -8.78 -3.26
CA LEU A 409 9.47 -7.92 -2.89
C LEU A 409 9.70 -6.79 -3.91
N GLY A 410 10.33 -5.69 -3.45
CA GLY A 410 10.72 -4.55 -4.27
C GLY A 410 9.68 -3.42 -4.35
N HIS A 411 8.71 -3.40 -3.46
CA HIS A 411 7.67 -2.37 -3.41
C HIS A 411 8.01 -1.20 -2.47
N SER A 412 8.44 -1.49 -1.23
CA SER A 412 8.42 -0.44 -0.19
C SER A 412 9.49 0.65 -0.37
N LEU A 413 10.62 0.35 -1.00
CA LEU A 413 11.60 1.39 -1.30
C LEU A 413 11.07 2.41 -2.32
N PRO A 414 10.61 2.03 -3.53
CA PRO A 414 10.00 3.01 -4.42
C PRO A 414 8.71 3.61 -3.85
N ALA A 415 7.89 2.87 -3.11
CA ALA A 415 6.71 3.43 -2.45
C ALA A 415 7.09 4.53 -1.46
N SER A 416 8.19 4.37 -0.70
CA SER A 416 8.68 5.41 0.21
C SER A 416 9.10 6.68 -0.53
N VAL A 417 9.66 6.56 -1.73
CA VAL A 417 9.94 7.72 -2.61
C VAL A 417 8.64 8.42 -3.00
N GLY A 418 7.64 7.67 -3.42
CA GLY A 418 6.31 8.20 -3.74
C GLY A 418 5.63 8.88 -2.55
N MET A 419 5.72 8.27 -1.36
CA MET A 419 5.20 8.85 -0.11
C MET A 419 5.87 10.18 0.22
N ALA A 420 7.19 10.27 0.07
CA ALA A 420 7.94 11.51 0.30
C ALA A 420 7.55 12.63 -0.70
N PHE A 421 7.23 12.28 -1.95
CA PHE A 421 6.62 13.22 -2.89
C PHE A 421 5.22 13.67 -2.47
N GLY A 422 4.40 12.75 -1.95
CA GLY A 422 3.03 13.02 -1.52
C GLY A 422 2.93 13.84 -0.22
N ARG A 423 3.92 13.68 0.65
CA ARG A 423 3.97 14.33 1.98
C ARG A 423 5.39 14.85 2.27
N PRO A 424 5.83 15.90 1.54
CA PRO A 424 7.15 16.48 1.74
C PRO A 424 7.30 17.24 3.07
N ASP A 425 6.20 17.44 3.77
CA ASP A 425 6.12 18.10 5.09
C ASP A 425 6.63 17.21 6.24
N ARG A 426 6.92 15.94 5.99
CA ARG A 426 7.40 14.99 7.00
C ARG A 426 8.46 14.05 6.44
N ARG A 427 9.27 13.50 7.32
CA ARG A 427 10.23 12.45 6.94
C ARG A 427 9.52 11.13 6.66
N THR A 428 9.88 10.51 5.56
CA THR A 428 9.56 9.11 5.29
C THR A 428 10.75 8.22 5.69
N VAL A 429 10.48 7.12 6.37
CA VAL A 429 11.47 6.11 6.72
C VAL A 429 11.13 4.82 5.97
N CYS A 430 12.08 4.30 5.19
CA CYS A 430 11.96 2.99 4.55
C CYS A 430 12.76 1.98 5.36
N LEU A 431 12.09 1.01 5.98
CA LEU A 431 12.71 -0.11 6.68
C LEU A 431 12.64 -1.34 5.79
N ILE A 432 13.78 -1.80 5.28
CA ILE A 432 13.83 -2.82 4.23
C ILE A 432 14.93 -3.86 4.50
N GLY A 433 14.67 -5.12 4.17
CA GLY A 433 15.68 -6.17 4.19
C GLY A 433 16.65 -6.07 3.01
N ASP A 434 17.84 -6.64 3.18
CA ASP A 434 18.90 -6.70 2.14
C ASP A 434 18.39 -7.33 0.83
N GLY A 435 17.76 -8.49 0.91
CA GLY A 435 17.19 -9.15 -0.27
C GLY A 435 16.08 -8.36 -0.95
N SER A 436 15.24 -7.69 -0.17
CA SER A 436 14.15 -6.86 -0.70
C SER A 436 14.69 -5.61 -1.40
N ALA A 437 15.72 -4.95 -0.83
CA ALA A 437 16.32 -3.75 -1.38
C ALA A 437 16.88 -3.96 -2.79
N MET A 438 17.43 -5.14 -3.08
CA MET A 438 18.02 -5.46 -4.39
C MET A 438 17.02 -5.50 -5.55
N TYR A 439 15.71 -5.59 -5.28
CA TYR A 439 14.69 -5.56 -6.34
C TYR A 439 14.47 -4.17 -6.94
N SER A 440 14.74 -3.09 -6.17
CA SER A 440 14.31 -1.73 -6.55
C SER A 440 15.24 -0.62 -6.07
N LEU A 441 16.51 -0.95 -5.79
CA LEU A 441 17.50 -0.01 -5.22
C LEU A 441 17.68 1.25 -6.08
N GLN A 442 17.49 1.15 -7.41
CA GLN A 442 17.56 2.28 -8.35
C GLN A 442 16.55 3.40 -8.06
N ALA A 443 15.52 3.16 -7.24
CA ALA A 443 14.61 4.21 -6.77
C ALA A 443 15.31 5.28 -5.91
N LEU A 444 16.47 4.95 -5.29
CA LEU A 444 17.30 5.92 -4.58
C LEU A 444 17.77 7.05 -5.48
N TRP A 445 18.13 6.75 -6.74
CA TRP A 445 18.51 7.79 -7.69
C TRP A 445 17.42 8.85 -7.84
N THR A 446 16.16 8.43 -8.05
CA THR A 446 15.03 9.38 -8.16
C THR A 446 14.86 10.20 -6.88
N ALA A 447 14.96 9.57 -5.71
CA ALA A 447 14.84 10.25 -4.43
C ALA A 447 15.91 11.34 -4.24
N VAL A 448 17.16 11.03 -4.60
CA VAL A 448 18.30 11.96 -4.52
C VAL A 448 18.13 13.13 -5.48
N GLN A 449 17.75 12.87 -6.76
CA GLN A 449 17.54 13.92 -7.76
C GLN A 449 16.51 14.97 -7.28
N HIS A 450 15.50 14.51 -6.55
CA HIS A 450 14.44 15.38 -6.03
C HIS A 450 14.66 15.83 -4.57
N LYS A 451 15.80 15.50 -3.96
CA LYS A 451 16.17 15.87 -2.58
C LYS A 451 15.08 15.54 -1.55
N LEU A 452 14.46 14.37 -1.70
CA LEU A 452 13.31 14.00 -0.87
C LEU A 452 13.71 13.73 0.59
N PRO A 453 12.86 14.07 1.58
CA PRO A 453 13.10 13.80 2.99
C PRO A 453 12.89 12.30 3.31
N LEU A 454 13.81 11.46 2.85
CA LEU A 454 13.75 9.99 2.96
C LEU A 454 14.98 9.44 3.66
N THR A 455 14.78 8.59 4.67
CA THR A 455 15.83 7.76 5.26
C THR A 455 15.54 6.31 4.97
N VAL A 456 16.48 5.61 4.34
CA VAL A 456 16.40 4.17 4.09
C VAL A 456 17.24 3.44 5.12
N VAL A 457 16.64 2.51 5.85
CA VAL A 457 17.32 1.64 6.82
C VAL A 457 17.28 0.22 6.28
N VAL A 458 18.43 -0.26 5.82
CA VAL A 458 18.59 -1.62 5.31
C VAL A 458 19.00 -2.54 6.46
N ILE A 459 18.17 -3.54 6.74
CA ILE A 459 18.52 -4.64 7.65
C ILE A 459 19.30 -5.68 6.85
N ASN A 460 20.61 -5.74 7.07
CA ASN A 460 21.47 -6.69 6.38
C ASN A 460 21.78 -7.89 7.29
N ASN A 461 21.10 -9.02 7.03
CA ASN A 461 21.34 -10.32 7.65
C ASN A 461 21.97 -11.33 6.67
N SER A 462 22.48 -10.83 5.54
CA SER A 462 23.15 -11.57 4.46
C SER A 462 22.27 -12.68 3.87
N GLY A 463 20.96 -12.43 3.68
CA GLY A 463 20.10 -13.41 2.99
C GLY A 463 18.60 -13.29 3.19
N TYR A 464 17.90 -14.19 2.54
CA TYR A 464 16.45 -14.30 2.59
C TYR A 464 15.97 -14.97 3.89
N GLY A 465 15.97 -14.23 5.00
CA GLY A 465 15.63 -14.72 6.34
C GLY A 465 14.25 -15.38 6.42
N ALA A 466 13.23 -14.85 5.76
CA ALA A 466 11.91 -15.46 5.72
C ALA A 466 11.95 -16.86 5.10
N MET A 467 12.72 -17.06 4.03
CA MET A 467 12.88 -18.37 3.41
C MET A 467 13.66 -19.34 4.30
N ARG A 468 14.68 -18.86 5.04
CA ARG A 468 15.35 -19.67 6.07
C ARG A 468 14.37 -20.11 7.14
N SER A 469 13.49 -19.23 7.61
CA SER A 469 12.44 -19.55 8.59
C SER A 469 11.45 -20.59 8.05
N PHE A 470 10.94 -20.40 6.83
CA PHE A 470 10.02 -21.35 6.20
C PHE A 470 10.66 -22.72 5.97
N SER A 471 11.94 -22.78 5.58
CA SER A 471 12.64 -24.05 5.41
C SER A 471 12.71 -24.86 6.71
N GLN A 472 12.84 -24.18 7.86
CA GLN A 472 12.80 -24.81 9.17
C GLN A 472 11.40 -25.31 9.50
N VAL A 473 10.35 -24.50 9.29
CA VAL A 473 8.94 -24.89 9.54
C VAL A 473 8.54 -26.08 8.67
N MET A 474 8.94 -26.09 7.40
CA MET A 474 8.64 -27.16 6.44
C MET A 474 9.60 -28.36 6.58
N GLN A 475 10.59 -28.29 7.46
CA GLN A 475 11.60 -29.34 7.68
C GLN A 475 12.36 -29.72 6.40
N VAL A 476 12.51 -28.79 5.46
CA VAL A 476 13.30 -28.98 4.24
C VAL A 476 14.75 -28.58 4.47
N ARG A 477 15.68 -29.29 3.83
CA ARG A 477 17.13 -29.09 4.00
C ARG A 477 17.81 -28.76 2.68
N LYS A 478 18.98 -28.10 2.75
CA LYS A 478 19.84 -27.75 1.60
C LYS A 478 19.09 -26.95 0.52
N VAL A 479 18.33 -25.96 0.94
CA VAL A 479 17.63 -25.04 0.02
C VAL A 479 18.65 -24.07 -0.60
N PRO A 480 18.81 -24.05 -1.92
CA PRO A 480 19.74 -23.12 -2.59
C PRO A 480 19.19 -21.71 -2.62
N GLY A 481 20.09 -20.71 -2.78
CA GLY A 481 19.70 -19.31 -3.01
C GLY A 481 19.16 -18.57 -1.79
N LEU A 482 19.46 -19.02 -0.57
CA LEU A 482 19.03 -18.35 0.67
C LEU A 482 20.04 -17.29 1.15
N ASP A 483 21.30 -17.38 0.72
CA ASP A 483 22.39 -16.51 1.17
C ASP A 483 22.70 -15.46 0.11
N LEU A 484 22.99 -14.24 0.56
CA LEU A 484 23.32 -13.07 -0.27
C LEU A 484 24.64 -12.45 0.18
N PRO A 485 25.77 -13.16 -0.03
CA PRO A 485 27.07 -12.67 0.42
C PRO A 485 27.58 -11.52 -0.44
N GLY A 486 28.35 -10.61 0.18
CA GLY A 486 29.13 -9.61 -0.55
C GLY A 486 28.36 -8.39 -1.06
N LEU A 487 27.11 -8.20 -0.67
CA LEU A 487 26.37 -6.98 -0.98
C LEU A 487 26.89 -5.83 -0.11
N ASP A 488 27.17 -4.68 -0.71
CA ASP A 488 27.63 -3.46 -0.06
C ASP A 488 26.65 -2.32 -0.38
N PHE A 489 25.67 -2.13 0.50
CA PHE A 489 24.61 -1.14 0.27
C PHE A 489 25.10 0.30 0.39
N VAL A 490 26.18 0.55 1.10
CA VAL A 490 26.82 1.88 1.15
C VAL A 490 27.35 2.25 -0.22
N ARG A 491 28.19 1.41 -0.83
CA ARG A 491 28.73 1.68 -2.16
C ARG A 491 27.65 1.75 -3.25
N LEU A 492 26.63 0.90 -3.15
CA LEU A 492 25.51 0.93 -4.09
C LEU A 492 24.72 2.24 -3.98
N ALA A 493 24.48 2.74 -2.77
CA ALA A 493 23.79 4.01 -2.54
C ALA A 493 24.64 5.20 -2.97
N GLU A 494 25.94 5.23 -2.67
CA GLU A 494 26.88 6.26 -3.09
C GLU A 494 26.98 6.35 -4.62
N GLY A 495 26.97 5.19 -5.32
CA GLY A 495 26.92 5.14 -6.79
C GLY A 495 25.66 5.77 -7.40
N MET A 496 24.59 5.95 -6.62
CA MET A 496 23.36 6.66 -6.99
C MET A 496 23.30 8.10 -6.45
N GLY A 497 24.41 8.57 -5.84
CA GLY A 497 24.51 9.91 -5.24
C GLY A 497 23.84 10.04 -3.86
N CYS A 498 23.48 8.94 -3.22
CA CYS A 498 22.86 8.91 -1.89
C CYS A 498 23.93 8.87 -0.80
N ALA A 499 23.87 9.76 0.18
CA ALA A 499 24.71 9.67 1.37
C ALA A 499 24.39 8.39 2.14
N ALA A 500 25.42 7.63 2.52
CA ALA A 500 25.22 6.35 3.17
C ALA A 500 26.23 6.06 4.27
N VAL A 501 25.82 5.26 5.26
CA VAL A 501 26.70 4.80 6.34
C VAL A 501 26.37 3.36 6.72
N ARG A 502 27.42 2.58 7.04
CA ARG A 502 27.28 1.23 7.62
C ARG A 502 27.43 1.30 9.13
N VAL A 503 26.56 0.60 9.83
CA VAL A 503 26.55 0.44 11.29
C VAL A 503 26.71 -1.04 11.63
N GLU A 504 27.82 -1.37 12.28
CA GLU A 504 28.17 -2.75 12.70
C GLU A 504 28.13 -2.94 14.21
N LYS A 505 28.17 -1.83 14.97
CA LYS A 505 28.20 -1.84 16.43
C LYS A 505 26.95 -1.17 17.02
N SER A 506 26.37 -1.79 18.03
CA SER A 506 25.16 -1.30 18.68
C SER A 506 25.34 0.11 19.30
N ALA A 507 26.55 0.45 19.74
CA ALA A 507 26.87 1.77 20.28
C ALA A 507 26.75 2.90 19.23
N GLU A 508 26.93 2.60 17.94
CA GLU A 508 26.88 3.56 16.83
C GLU A 508 25.46 3.78 16.31
N LEU A 509 24.54 2.83 16.57
CA LEU A 509 23.23 2.79 15.94
C LEU A 509 22.36 4.02 16.23
N MET A 510 22.18 4.37 17.52
CA MET A 510 21.34 5.52 17.86
C MET A 510 21.94 6.86 17.40
N PRO A 511 23.26 7.12 17.51
CA PRO A 511 23.90 8.29 16.89
C PRO A 511 23.68 8.37 15.40
N ALA A 512 23.88 7.29 14.65
CA ALA A 512 23.69 7.25 13.18
C ALA A 512 22.22 7.53 12.79
N LEU A 513 21.26 6.90 13.46
CA LEU A 513 19.83 7.15 13.23
C LEU A 513 19.44 8.61 13.49
N LYS A 514 19.87 9.18 14.63
CA LYS A 514 19.60 10.58 14.96
C LYS A 514 20.18 11.53 13.93
N HIS A 515 21.43 11.31 13.50
CA HIS A 515 22.06 12.11 12.46
C HIS A 515 21.28 12.05 11.15
N ALA A 516 20.98 10.84 10.65
CA ALA A 516 20.24 10.64 9.41
C ALA A 516 18.86 11.29 9.40
N PHE A 517 18.17 11.32 10.55
CA PHE A 517 16.86 11.95 10.66
C PHE A 517 16.91 13.50 10.69
N THR A 518 18.08 14.10 10.95
CA THR A 518 18.27 15.56 10.89
C THR A 518 18.67 16.06 9.50
N GLU A 519 19.18 15.18 8.63
CA GLU A 519 19.53 15.52 7.25
C GLU A 519 18.29 15.93 6.45
N THR A 520 18.44 16.90 5.55
CA THR A 520 17.31 17.43 4.76
C THR A 520 16.97 16.58 3.54
N GLY A 521 17.92 15.79 3.03
CA GLY A 521 17.77 15.00 1.80
C GLY A 521 17.56 13.51 2.06
N THR A 522 17.82 12.74 1.02
CA THR A 522 17.78 11.27 1.04
C THR A 522 19.09 10.71 1.58
N ASN A 523 19.00 9.77 2.51
CA ASN A 523 20.16 9.05 3.05
C ASN A 523 19.83 7.57 3.31
N LEU A 524 20.89 6.75 3.42
CA LEU A 524 20.78 5.31 3.67
C LEU A 524 21.66 4.90 4.87
N ILE A 525 21.11 4.06 5.73
CA ILE A 525 21.84 3.40 6.82
C ILE A 525 21.77 1.89 6.56
N GLU A 526 22.92 1.26 6.34
CA GLU A 526 23.05 -0.19 6.34
C GLU A 526 23.35 -0.66 7.75
N VAL A 527 22.47 -1.47 8.34
CA VAL A 527 22.65 -2.03 9.67
C VAL A 527 22.95 -3.52 9.56
N ILE A 528 24.16 -3.91 9.95
CA ILE A 528 24.56 -5.32 10.01
C ILE A 528 23.97 -5.92 11.30
N VAL A 529 23.08 -6.89 11.12
CA VAL A 529 22.38 -7.52 12.23
C VAL A 529 22.77 -9.00 12.37
N ASP A 530 22.37 -9.61 13.48
CA ASP A 530 22.48 -11.06 13.65
C ASP A 530 21.75 -11.79 12.50
N SER A 531 22.38 -12.82 11.95
CA SER A 531 21.83 -13.64 10.88
C SER A 531 20.69 -14.57 11.33
N ALA A 532 20.48 -14.71 12.63
CA ALA A 532 19.37 -15.46 13.20
C ALA A 532 18.02 -14.84 12.79
N VAL A 533 17.08 -15.69 12.42
CA VAL A 533 15.73 -15.26 12.04
C VAL A 533 14.68 -15.91 12.95
N PRO A 534 13.63 -15.17 13.33
CA PRO A 534 12.55 -15.78 14.11
C PRO A 534 11.82 -16.83 13.27
N ILE A 535 11.31 -17.86 13.93
CA ILE A 535 10.45 -18.86 13.29
C ILE A 535 9.09 -18.22 13.03
N LEU A 536 8.76 -18.02 11.75
CA LEU A 536 7.49 -17.48 11.30
C LEU A 536 6.44 -18.59 11.29
N TYR A 537 5.29 -18.35 11.90
CA TYR A 537 4.14 -19.29 11.95
C TYR A 537 4.45 -20.65 12.59
N GLY A 538 5.57 -20.80 13.32
CA GLY A 538 5.88 -22.01 14.05
C GLY A 538 4.85 -22.30 15.14
N GLN A 539 4.39 -23.56 15.24
CA GLN A 539 3.65 -24.00 16.40
C GLN A 539 4.62 -24.07 17.59
N LYS A 540 4.21 -23.54 18.75
CA LYS A 540 4.82 -23.95 20.01
C LYS A 540 4.41 -25.42 20.19
N HIS A 541 5.37 -26.36 20.03
CA HIS A 541 5.19 -27.72 20.46
C HIS A 541 5.13 -27.78 21.98
#